data_1f3cf504327a9b8dd3ef2d8d67634327
#
_entry.id   1f3cf504327a9b8dd3ef2d8d67634327
#
_cell.length_a   1.000
_cell.length_b   1.000
_cell.length_c   1.000
_cell.angle_alpha   90.00
_cell.angle_beta   90.00
_cell.angle_gamma   90.00
#
_symmetry.space_group_name_H-M   'P 1'
#
loop_
_entity.id
_entity.type
_entity.pdbx_description
1 polymer ?
#
loop_
_entity_poly.entity_id
_entity_poly.type
_entity_poly.pdbx_seq_one_letter_code
_entity_poly.pdbx_strand_id
1 'polypeptide(L)'
;MVTDAARSSGLDDAAVQRAAGEGRTLAAAMPRLILEARRVAATVLHGSHGRRRVGPGENFWQYRRFVSGEPASRVDWRRSARDDHLYVREREWEAAHTVWIWPDRSPSMVFASTLGRDTKLFRALVIALALSEILVEGGERVGIPGLMRPTGSRNVIDRMAQAIVHDHAERASLPPNFSPAPLAEVVLLSDFWSDFSEVRQTLTQLSGNGARGHAVQVVDPAEETFPFWGRIEFVEPEGGGRVTAGRAQVWRADYQERVRRHRAQIRAETDRLAWSFIIHRTDHPVTELLLALHARIGAGFRNDESRVPAETGARVPA
;
A
#
# COMPACT_ATOMS: atom_id res chain seq x y z
N MET A 1 -37.60 -16.42 -28.96
CA MET A 1 -36.59 -16.76 -27.91
C MET A 1 -35.18 -16.80 -28.52
N VAL A 2 -34.76 -15.73 -29.26
CA VAL A 2 -33.43 -15.64 -29.95
C VAL A 2 -32.85 -14.21 -29.86
N THR A 3 -33.37 -13.31 -29.02
CA THR A 3 -32.97 -11.90 -28.98
C THR A 3 -32.18 -11.48 -27.76
N ASP A 4 -31.94 -12.37 -26.81
CA ASP A 4 -31.20 -11.99 -25.56
C ASP A 4 -29.71 -12.35 -25.58
N ALA A 5 -29.30 -13.35 -26.36
CA ALA A 5 -27.88 -13.75 -26.47
C ALA A 5 -27.01 -12.76 -27.26
N ALA A 6 -27.61 -12.01 -28.20
CA ALA A 6 -26.86 -11.04 -29.01
C ALA A 6 -26.62 -9.70 -28.30
N ARG A 7 -27.39 -9.40 -27.24
CA ARG A 7 -27.16 -8.18 -26.43
C ARG A 7 -26.08 -8.37 -25.35
N SER A 8 -25.91 -9.56 -24.81
CA SER A 8 -24.87 -9.87 -23.85
C SER A 8 -23.47 -9.87 -24.48
N SER A 9 -23.33 -10.42 -25.71
CA SER A 9 -22.05 -10.46 -26.42
C SER A 9 -21.53 -9.06 -26.81
N GLY A 10 -22.42 -8.14 -27.17
CA GLY A 10 -22.04 -6.77 -27.56
C GLY A 10 -21.63 -5.88 -26.37
N LEU A 11 -22.16 -6.16 -25.16
CA LEU A 11 -21.74 -5.47 -23.93
C LEU A 11 -20.39 -5.98 -23.43
N ASP A 12 -20.14 -7.27 -23.56
CA ASP A 12 -18.86 -7.89 -23.20
C ASP A 12 -17.73 -7.41 -24.15
N ASP A 13 -17.99 -7.34 -25.46
CA ASP A 13 -17.02 -6.84 -26.44
C ASP A 13 -16.66 -5.36 -26.22
N ALA A 14 -17.62 -4.53 -25.86
CA ALA A 14 -17.38 -3.12 -25.56
C ALA A 14 -16.63 -2.93 -24.24
N ALA A 15 -16.83 -3.79 -23.24
CA ALA A 15 -16.10 -3.80 -22.00
C ALA A 15 -14.64 -4.27 -22.20
N VAL A 16 -14.44 -5.33 -22.98
CA VAL A 16 -13.12 -5.84 -23.37
C VAL A 16 -12.32 -4.79 -24.17
N GLN A 17 -12.98 -4.10 -25.11
CA GLN A 17 -12.31 -3.05 -25.89
C GLN A 17 -11.94 -1.83 -25.03
N ARG A 18 -12.78 -1.44 -24.06
CA ARG A 18 -12.46 -0.38 -23.08
C ARG A 18 -11.28 -0.78 -22.21
N ALA A 19 -11.30 -1.96 -21.63
CA ALA A 19 -10.22 -2.47 -20.79
C ALA A 19 -8.90 -2.56 -21.58
N ALA A 20 -8.93 -3.00 -22.84
CA ALA A 20 -7.76 -3.03 -23.70
C ALA A 20 -7.25 -1.63 -24.08
N GLY A 21 -8.14 -0.64 -24.23
CA GLY A 21 -7.80 0.76 -24.45
C GLY A 21 -7.12 1.39 -23.24
N GLU A 22 -7.68 1.16 -22.06
CA GLU A 22 -7.13 1.62 -20.78
C GLU A 22 -5.79 0.96 -20.47
N GLY A 23 -5.64 -0.35 -20.73
CA GLY A 23 -4.38 -1.06 -20.59
C GLY A 23 -3.28 -0.48 -21.47
N ARG A 24 -3.58 -0.13 -22.73
CA ARG A 24 -2.61 0.53 -23.63
C ARG A 24 -2.25 1.93 -23.17
N THR A 25 -3.20 2.70 -22.66
CA THR A 25 -2.97 4.04 -22.12
C THR A 25 -2.09 3.95 -20.85
N LEU A 26 -2.33 2.99 -19.98
CA LEU A 26 -1.52 2.75 -18.81
C LEU A 26 -0.11 2.29 -19.17
N ALA A 27 0.02 1.38 -20.12
CA ALA A 27 1.33 0.93 -20.62
C ALA A 27 2.15 2.08 -21.22
N ALA A 28 1.51 2.99 -21.97
CA ALA A 28 2.16 4.18 -22.52
C ALA A 28 2.59 5.18 -21.42
N ALA A 29 1.85 5.27 -20.32
CA ALA A 29 2.20 6.13 -19.19
C ALA A 29 3.27 5.53 -18.26
N MET A 30 3.53 4.21 -18.35
CA MET A 30 4.39 3.48 -17.42
C MET A 30 5.83 4.02 -17.32
N PRO A 31 6.52 4.40 -18.42
CA PRO A 31 7.87 4.98 -18.31
C PRO A 31 7.91 6.27 -17.46
N ARG A 32 6.89 7.12 -17.63
CA ARG A 32 6.76 8.36 -16.81
C ARG A 32 6.48 8.01 -15.34
N LEU A 33 5.61 7.04 -15.08
CA LEU A 33 5.29 6.56 -13.75
C LEU A 33 6.54 6.04 -13.02
N ILE A 34 7.31 5.17 -13.67
CA ILE A 34 8.54 4.59 -13.12
C ILE A 34 9.56 5.69 -12.80
N LEU A 35 9.76 6.63 -13.73
CA LEU A 35 10.71 7.72 -13.54
C LEU A 35 10.32 8.61 -12.35
N GLU A 36 9.05 8.96 -12.23
CA GLU A 36 8.55 9.77 -11.13
C GLU A 36 8.64 9.03 -9.80
N ALA A 37 8.26 7.74 -9.78
CA ALA A 37 8.37 6.90 -8.58
C ALA A 37 9.81 6.81 -8.07
N ARG A 38 10.78 6.55 -8.94
CA ARG A 38 12.22 6.52 -8.59
C ARG A 38 12.70 7.87 -8.08
N ARG A 39 12.30 8.96 -8.72
CA ARG A 39 12.66 10.31 -8.27
C ARG A 39 12.13 10.60 -6.88
N VAL A 40 10.89 10.27 -6.62
CA VAL A 40 10.25 10.47 -5.31
C VAL A 40 10.90 9.58 -4.26
N ALA A 41 11.13 8.29 -4.55
CA ALA A 41 11.81 7.37 -3.64
C ALA A 41 13.21 7.87 -3.28
N ALA A 42 14.00 8.26 -4.28
CA ALA A 42 15.33 8.84 -4.06
C ALA A 42 15.29 10.09 -3.15
N THR A 43 14.30 10.97 -3.32
CA THR A 43 14.13 12.15 -2.48
C THR A 43 13.87 11.79 -1.03
N VAL A 44 13.01 10.78 -0.78
CA VAL A 44 12.71 10.30 0.57
C VAL A 44 13.94 9.64 1.21
N LEU A 45 14.60 8.76 0.47
CA LEU A 45 15.80 8.06 0.93
C LEU A 45 16.94 9.00 1.28
N HIS A 46 17.26 9.96 0.40
CA HIS A 46 18.30 10.95 0.67
C HIS A 46 17.93 11.92 1.80
N GLY A 47 16.66 12.31 1.90
CA GLY A 47 16.17 13.16 2.99
C GLY A 47 16.19 12.45 4.37
N SER A 48 16.11 11.13 4.39
CA SER A 48 16.20 10.33 5.62
C SER A 48 17.65 10.08 6.08
N HIS A 49 18.64 10.26 5.22
CA HIS A 49 20.06 10.00 5.52
C HIS A 49 20.71 10.99 6.50
N GLY A 50 20.02 12.06 6.92
CA GLY A 50 20.44 12.90 8.03
C GLY A 50 20.42 12.20 9.41
N ARG A 51 19.77 11.04 9.53
CA ARG A 51 19.86 10.12 10.66
C ARG A 51 20.49 8.83 10.16
N ARG A 52 21.75 8.58 10.49
CA ARG A 52 22.42 7.31 10.24
C ARG A 52 21.54 6.16 10.77
N ARG A 53 20.70 5.58 9.92
CA ARG A 53 20.16 4.25 10.11
C ARG A 53 21.23 3.30 9.60
N VAL A 54 21.70 2.44 10.47
CA VAL A 54 22.46 1.27 10.11
C VAL A 54 21.51 0.43 9.24
N GLY A 55 21.84 0.28 7.96
CA GLY A 55 21.08 -0.58 7.05
C GLY A 55 21.29 -2.05 7.40
N PRO A 56 20.58 -3.00 6.75
CA PRO A 56 20.69 -4.44 6.96
C PRO A 56 22.05 -4.94 6.46
N GLY A 57 23.05 -4.64 7.24
CA GLY A 57 24.30 -5.38 7.24
C GLY A 57 24.18 -6.41 8.34
N GLU A 58 24.95 -7.48 8.27
CA GLU A 58 25.09 -8.50 9.31
C GLU A 58 25.24 -7.85 10.69
N ASN A 59 24.11 -7.45 11.31
CA ASN A 59 24.13 -6.66 12.52
C ASN A 59 24.57 -7.54 13.68
N PHE A 60 25.66 -7.14 14.26
CA PHE A 60 26.13 -7.64 15.53
C PHE A 60 25.13 -7.20 16.59
N TRP A 61 24.39 -8.16 17.17
CA TRP A 61 23.50 -7.91 18.29
C TRP A 61 24.28 -7.82 19.59
N GLN A 62 24.89 -8.98 19.97
CA GLN A 62 25.69 -9.06 21.18
C GLN A 62 26.63 -10.27 21.15
N TYR A 63 27.62 -10.27 22.05
CA TYR A 63 28.35 -11.46 22.39
C TYR A 63 27.70 -12.08 23.62
N ARG A 64 27.26 -13.35 23.50
CA ARG A 64 26.88 -14.14 24.67
C ARG A 64 27.97 -15.20 24.95
N ARG A 65 28.01 -15.66 26.17
CA ARG A 65 28.90 -16.77 26.53
C ARG A 65 28.47 -18.05 25.83
N PHE A 66 29.45 -18.80 25.36
CA PHE A 66 29.25 -20.13 24.79
C PHE A 66 28.73 -21.08 25.87
N VAL A 67 27.73 -21.87 25.52
CA VAL A 67 27.16 -22.90 26.40
C VAL A 67 27.66 -24.27 25.94
N SER A 68 28.07 -25.11 26.88
CA SER A 68 28.56 -26.47 26.58
C SER A 68 27.46 -27.26 25.84
N GLY A 69 27.81 -27.87 24.71
CA GLY A 69 26.89 -28.59 23.83
C GLY A 69 26.58 -27.88 22.51
N GLU A 70 26.92 -26.60 22.38
CA GLU A 70 26.81 -25.91 21.10
C GLU A 70 27.95 -26.29 20.13
N PRO A 71 27.70 -26.18 18.80
CA PRO A 71 28.76 -26.42 17.81
C PRO A 71 29.89 -25.39 17.96
N ALA A 72 31.13 -25.86 18.04
CA ALA A 72 32.33 -25.02 18.17
C ALA A 72 32.49 -24.03 16.98
N SER A 73 31.83 -24.30 15.83
CA SER A 73 31.79 -23.43 14.68
C SER A 73 31.09 -22.10 14.93
N ARG A 74 30.28 -21.97 15.99
CA ARG A 74 29.61 -20.73 16.40
C ARG A 74 30.51 -19.82 17.24
N VAL A 75 31.62 -20.29 17.75
CA VAL A 75 32.51 -19.51 18.61
C VAL A 75 33.21 -18.43 17.81
N ASP A 76 33.11 -17.19 18.26
CA ASP A 76 33.96 -16.11 17.76
C ASP A 76 35.32 -16.13 18.44
N TRP A 77 36.26 -16.85 17.81
CA TRP A 77 37.61 -17.03 18.32
C TRP A 77 38.38 -15.73 18.51
N ARG A 78 38.09 -14.72 17.70
CA ARG A 78 38.76 -13.41 17.77
C ARG A 78 38.34 -12.63 19.02
N ARG A 79 37.07 -12.71 19.41
CA ARG A 79 36.57 -12.12 20.64
C ARG A 79 37.01 -12.94 21.86
N SER A 80 36.90 -14.26 21.78
CA SER A 80 37.24 -15.19 22.86
C SER A 80 38.74 -15.18 23.20
N ALA A 81 39.63 -14.88 22.26
CA ALA A 81 41.05 -14.78 22.49
C ALA A 81 41.49 -13.58 23.39
N ARG A 82 40.56 -12.70 23.74
CA ARG A 82 40.81 -11.54 24.58
C ARG A 82 40.30 -11.70 26.01
N ASP A 83 39.74 -12.85 26.34
CA ASP A 83 39.09 -13.12 27.61
C ASP A 83 39.17 -14.61 27.92
N ASP A 84 39.01 -15.01 29.16
CA ASP A 84 39.04 -16.41 29.61
C ASP A 84 37.73 -17.15 29.32
N HIS A 85 36.83 -16.54 28.53
CA HIS A 85 35.55 -17.12 28.19
C HIS A 85 35.38 -17.26 26.66
N LEU A 86 34.69 -18.32 26.27
CA LEU A 86 34.27 -18.49 24.89
C LEU A 86 32.99 -17.68 24.62
N TYR A 87 32.98 -16.96 23.52
CA TYR A 87 31.86 -16.13 23.10
C TYR A 87 31.28 -16.59 21.77
N VAL A 88 29.98 -16.59 21.69
CA VAL A 88 29.22 -16.77 20.45
C VAL A 88 28.72 -15.39 20.00
N ARG A 89 28.92 -15.10 18.73
CA ARG A 89 28.36 -13.91 18.09
C ARG A 89 26.89 -14.17 17.78
N GLU A 90 26.01 -13.55 18.54
CA GLU A 90 24.58 -13.52 18.19
C GLU A 90 24.36 -12.47 17.11
N ARG A 91 23.69 -12.89 16.05
CA ARG A 91 23.22 -12.00 14.99
C ARG A 91 21.76 -11.72 15.25
N GLU A 92 21.36 -10.48 15.12
CA GLU A 92 19.95 -10.13 15.07
C GLU A 92 19.35 -10.72 13.80
N TRP A 93 18.39 -11.60 13.95
CA TRP A 93 17.66 -12.13 12.82
C TRP A 93 16.47 -11.19 12.55
N GLU A 94 16.70 -10.12 11.81
CA GLU A 94 15.61 -9.34 11.23
C GLU A 94 14.91 -10.21 10.19
N ALA A 95 13.80 -10.81 10.58
CA ALA A 95 12.92 -11.45 9.61
C ALA A 95 12.31 -10.35 8.73
N ALA A 96 12.61 -10.36 7.44
CA ALA A 96 12.03 -9.39 6.50
C ALA A 96 10.51 -9.41 6.59
N HIS A 97 9.92 -8.30 6.97
CA HIS A 97 8.45 -8.17 7.04
C HIS A 97 7.85 -8.13 5.65
N THR A 98 6.58 -8.52 5.56
CA THR A 98 5.85 -8.49 4.31
C THR A 98 4.89 -7.32 4.30
N VAL A 99 5.01 -6.49 3.28
CA VAL A 99 4.10 -5.36 3.02
C VAL A 99 3.31 -5.62 1.74
N TRP A 100 2.00 -5.67 1.85
CA TRP A 100 1.10 -5.76 0.73
C TRP A 100 0.64 -4.36 0.33
N ILE A 101 0.86 -3.97 -0.92
CA ILE A 101 0.43 -2.67 -1.44
C ILE A 101 -0.61 -2.91 -2.52
N TRP A 102 -1.81 -2.41 -2.32
CA TRP A 102 -2.89 -2.51 -3.29
C TRP A 102 -3.27 -1.12 -3.81
N PRO A 103 -2.90 -0.76 -5.04
CA PRO A 103 -3.42 0.42 -5.72
C PRO A 103 -4.75 0.10 -6.38
N ASP A 104 -5.78 0.84 -6.04
CA ASP A 104 -7.07 0.82 -6.72
C ASP A 104 -6.91 1.29 -8.17
N ARG A 105 -7.45 0.50 -9.10
CA ARG A 105 -7.39 0.77 -10.54
C ARG A 105 -8.78 0.79 -11.17
N SER A 106 -9.81 0.97 -10.35
CA SER A 106 -11.20 1.10 -10.78
C SER A 106 -11.39 2.34 -11.68
N PRO A 107 -12.45 2.38 -12.47
CA PRO A 107 -12.73 3.51 -13.35
C PRO A 107 -12.84 4.86 -12.61
N SER A 108 -13.30 4.88 -11.35
CA SER A 108 -13.38 6.10 -10.55
C SER A 108 -12.01 6.76 -10.34
N MET A 109 -10.94 5.95 -10.29
CA MET A 109 -9.57 6.42 -10.11
C MET A 109 -8.98 7.14 -11.35
N VAL A 110 -9.59 7.01 -12.53
CA VAL A 110 -9.16 7.72 -13.74
C VAL A 110 -9.55 9.20 -13.72
N PHE A 111 -10.39 9.61 -12.77
CA PHE A 111 -10.83 11.00 -12.64
C PHE A 111 -9.65 11.96 -12.38
N ALA A 112 -9.68 13.09 -13.08
CA ALA A 112 -8.82 14.24 -12.84
C ALA A 112 -9.59 15.53 -13.16
N SER A 113 -9.44 16.53 -12.32
CA SER A 113 -9.92 17.90 -12.60
C SER A 113 -8.78 18.82 -13.05
N THR A 114 -9.13 20.00 -13.48
CA THR A 114 -8.12 21.05 -13.78
C THR A 114 -7.39 21.57 -12.55
N LEU A 115 -7.89 21.26 -11.35
CA LEU A 115 -7.26 21.61 -10.07
C LEU A 115 -6.21 20.57 -9.64
N GLY A 116 -6.33 19.32 -10.12
CA GLY A 116 -5.36 18.25 -9.93
C GLY A 116 -4.23 18.34 -10.94
N ARG A 117 -3.11 17.69 -10.63
CA ARG A 117 -1.97 17.60 -11.56
C ARG A 117 -2.05 16.37 -12.46
N ASP A 118 -2.52 15.27 -11.90
CA ASP A 118 -2.59 13.96 -12.52
C ASP A 118 -3.89 13.27 -12.07
N THR A 119 -4.24 12.15 -12.71
CA THR A 119 -5.36 11.33 -12.27
C THR A 119 -5.08 10.71 -10.90
N LYS A 120 -6.13 10.37 -10.15
CA LYS A 120 -6.00 9.63 -8.88
C LYS A 120 -5.24 8.32 -9.09
N LEU A 121 -5.51 7.61 -10.20
CA LEU A 121 -4.82 6.39 -10.59
C LEU A 121 -3.30 6.61 -10.75
N PHE A 122 -2.91 7.62 -11.55
CA PHE A 122 -1.49 7.94 -11.72
C PHE A 122 -0.81 8.19 -10.37
N ARG A 123 -1.46 8.96 -9.52
CA ARG A 123 -0.95 9.29 -8.19
C ARG A 123 -0.83 8.07 -7.29
N ALA A 124 -1.85 7.20 -7.26
CA ALA A 124 -1.83 5.95 -6.49
C ALA A 124 -0.69 5.02 -6.95
N LEU A 125 -0.48 4.91 -8.26
CA LEU A 125 0.60 4.09 -8.82
C LEU A 125 2.00 4.66 -8.49
N VAL A 126 2.20 5.98 -8.57
CA VAL A 126 3.46 6.62 -8.14
C VAL A 126 3.74 6.33 -6.67
N ILE A 127 2.73 6.45 -5.81
CA ILE A 127 2.86 6.14 -4.38
C ILE A 127 3.23 4.67 -4.18
N ALA A 128 2.51 3.73 -4.83
CA ALA A 128 2.74 2.30 -4.70
C ALA A 128 4.17 1.90 -5.11
N LEU A 129 4.61 2.36 -6.28
CA LEU A 129 5.93 2.05 -6.82
C LEU A 129 7.06 2.67 -5.97
N ALA A 130 6.93 3.94 -5.59
CA ALA A 130 7.94 4.62 -4.78
C ALA A 130 8.04 4.02 -3.36
N LEU A 131 6.90 3.73 -2.73
CA LEU A 131 6.88 3.06 -1.42
C LEU A 131 7.54 1.68 -1.48
N SER A 132 7.29 0.93 -2.56
CA SER A 132 7.89 -0.39 -2.75
C SER A 132 9.42 -0.33 -2.83
N GLU A 133 9.97 0.64 -3.54
CA GLU A 133 11.43 0.84 -3.62
C GLU A 133 12.02 1.18 -2.25
N ILE A 134 11.39 2.12 -1.54
CA ILE A 134 11.83 2.54 -0.20
C ILE A 134 11.83 1.35 0.78
N LEU A 135 10.78 0.53 0.77
CA LEU A 135 10.65 -0.63 1.65
C LEU A 135 11.65 -1.72 1.31
N VAL A 136 11.85 -2.03 0.02
CA VAL A 136 12.83 -3.04 -0.40
C VAL A 136 14.26 -2.59 -0.11
N GLU A 137 14.59 -1.32 -0.23
CA GLU A 137 15.89 -0.80 0.22
C GLU A 137 16.05 -0.88 1.74
N GLY A 138 14.93 -0.82 2.48
CA GLY A 138 14.88 -1.07 3.92
C GLY A 138 14.99 -2.55 4.31
N GLY A 139 15.04 -3.48 3.35
CA GLY A 139 15.14 -4.92 3.59
C GLY A 139 13.79 -5.65 3.60
N GLU A 140 12.69 -4.97 3.35
CA GLU A 140 11.34 -5.53 3.42
C GLU A 140 10.95 -6.25 2.12
N ARG A 141 9.92 -7.09 2.20
CA ARG A 141 9.33 -7.78 1.05
C ARG A 141 8.01 -7.15 0.67
N VAL A 142 7.86 -6.79 -0.59
CA VAL A 142 6.65 -6.11 -1.08
C VAL A 142 5.93 -6.95 -2.12
N GLY A 143 4.60 -7.04 -2.00
CA GLY A 143 3.71 -7.73 -2.94
C GLY A 143 2.48 -6.91 -3.31
N ILE A 144 1.79 -7.33 -4.38
CA ILE A 144 0.46 -6.82 -4.76
C ILE A 144 -0.53 -7.97 -4.62
N PRO A 145 -1.60 -7.83 -3.83
CA PRO A 145 -2.63 -8.86 -3.71
C PRO A 145 -3.17 -9.29 -5.07
N GLY A 146 -3.21 -10.59 -5.31
CA GLY A 146 -3.69 -11.17 -6.57
C GLY A 146 -2.77 -11.06 -7.78
N LEU A 147 -1.74 -10.19 -7.77
CA LEU A 147 -0.89 -9.92 -8.93
C LEU A 147 0.58 -10.31 -8.75
N MET A 148 1.17 -10.01 -7.61
CA MET A 148 2.59 -10.22 -7.38
C MET A 148 2.85 -10.74 -5.97
N ARG A 149 3.53 -11.88 -5.88
CA ARG A 149 3.99 -12.42 -4.60
C ARG A 149 5.06 -11.50 -3.96
N PRO A 150 5.13 -11.45 -2.62
CA PRO A 150 6.11 -10.62 -1.93
C PRO A 150 7.56 -10.92 -2.35
N THR A 151 8.29 -9.88 -2.69
CA THR A 151 9.68 -9.94 -3.13
C THR A 151 10.51 -8.83 -2.50
N GLY A 152 11.77 -9.11 -2.17
CA GLY A 152 12.80 -8.15 -1.76
C GLY A 152 13.75 -7.78 -2.90
N SER A 153 13.35 -7.97 -4.15
CA SER A 153 14.20 -7.71 -5.32
C SER A 153 14.39 -6.22 -5.57
N ARG A 154 15.62 -5.78 -5.80
CA ARG A 154 15.97 -4.37 -6.09
C ARG A 154 15.30 -3.81 -7.35
N ASN A 155 14.81 -4.64 -8.25
CA ASN A 155 14.04 -4.22 -9.41
C ASN A 155 12.51 -4.29 -9.17
N VAL A 156 12.07 -4.08 -7.93
CA VAL A 156 10.67 -4.19 -7.51
C VAL A 156 9.74 -3.27 -8.31
N ILE A 157 10.17 -2.04 -8.61
CA ILE A 157 9.37 -1.09 -9.41
C ILE A 157 9.05 -1.69 -10.77
N ASP A 158 10.05 -2.20 -11.49
CA ASP A 158 9.85 -2.75 -12.84
C ASP A 158 8.96 -4.00 -12.81
N ARG A 159 9.12 -4.85 -11.80
CA ARG A 159 8.28 -6.03 -11.60
C ARG A 159 6.84 -5.69 -11.28
N MET A 160 6.60 -4.72 -10.40
CA MET A 160 5.25 -4.23 -10.08
C MET A 160 4.61 -3.59 -11.30
N ALA A 161 5.35 -2.74 -12.00
CA ALA A 161 4.90 -2.08 -13.23
C ALA A 161 4.47 -3.10 -14.29
N GLN A 162 5.29 -4.13 -14.51
CA GLN A 162 4.96 -5.24 -15.42
C GLN A 162 3.70 -6.00 -14.96
N ALA A 163 3.60 -6.35 -13.69
CA ALA A 163 2.44 -7.04 -13.14
C ALA A 163 1.15 -6.24 -13.35
N ILE A 164 1.20 -4.93 -13.12
CA ILE A 164 0.06 -4.01 -13.30
C ILE A 164 -0.35 -3.88 -14.78
N VAL A 165 0.64 -3.77 -15.69
CA VAL A 165 0.37 -3.64 -17.13
C VAL A 165 -0.23 -4.92 -17.73
N HIS A 166 0.24 -6.10 -17.26
CA HIS A 166 -0.23 -7.39 -17.77
C HIS A 166 -1.51 -7.88 -17.08
N ASP A 167 -2.02 -7.14 -16.12
CA ASP A 167 -3.29 -7.50 -15.48
C ASP A 167 -4.47 -7.03 -16.35
N HIS A 168 -5.20 -8.01 -16.87
CA HIS A 168 -6.40 -7.83 -17.68
C HIS A 168 -7.69 -8.19 -16.92
N ALA A 169 -7.59 -8.46 -15.60
CA ALA A 169 -8.77 -8.74 -14.79
C ALA A 169 -9.66 -7.50 -14.65
N GLU A 170 -10.93 -7.75 -14.35
CA GLU A 170 -11.87 -6.69 -14.04
C GLU A 170 -11.37 -5.88 -12.83
N ARG A 171 -11.42 -4.57 -12.94
CA ARG A 171 -10.85 -3.64 -11.96
C ARG A 171 -11.90 -3.30 -10.92
N ALA A 172 -11.91 -4.05 -9.83
CA ALA A 172 -12.75 -3.75 -8.67
C ALA A 172 -12.19 -2.54 -7.89
N SER A 173 -13.09 -1.79 -7.25
CA SER A 173 -12.78 -0.66 -6.36
C SER A 173 -12.29 -1.10 -4.97
N LEU A 174 -12.29 -2.40 -4.69
CA LEU A 174 -11.79 -3.00 -3.46
C LEU A 174 -10.81 -4.14 -3.77
N PRO A 175 -9.84 -4.42 -2.90
CA PRO A 175 -8.86 -5.47 -3.12
C PRO A 175 -9.52 -6.86 -3.23
N PRO A 176 -8.90 -7.79 -3.98
CA PRO A 176 -9.37 -9.17 -4.02
C PRO A 176 -9.32 -9.77 -2.61
N ASN A 177 -10.14 -10.78 -2.41
CA ASN A 177 -10.13 -11.52 -1.15
C ASN A 177 -8.77 -12.21 -0.96
N PHE A 178 -8.00 -11.79 0.04
CA PHE A 178 -6.77 -12.44 0.47
C PHE A 178 -6.61 -12.35 1.98
N SER A 179 -5.85 -13.26 2.56
CA SER A 179 -5.53 -13.29 3.98
C SER A 179 -4.04 -12.95 4.17
N PRO A 180 -3.70 -11.75 4.64
CA PRO A 180 -2.33 -11.45 5.00
C PRO A 180 -1.85 -12.37 6.13
N ALA A 181 -0.55 -12.68 6.14
CA ALA A 181 0.04 -13.38 7.28
C ALA A 181 -0.06 -12.51 8.55
N PRO A 182 -0.04 -13.10 9.74
CA PRO A 182 0.07 -12.33 10.99
C PRO A 182 1.23 -11.34 10.93
N LEU A 183 1.02 -10.15 11.46
CA LEU A 183 2.00 -9.06 11.49
C LEU A 183 2.42 -8.51 10.11
N ALA A 184 1.81 -8.97 9.02
CA ALA A 184 2.01 -8.31 7.72
C ALA A 184 1.39 -6.90 7.73
N GLU A 185 1.99 -6.00 6.97
CA GLU A 185 1.44 -4.65 6.72
C GLU A 185 0.63 -4.64 5.43
N VAL A 186 -0.46 -3.91 5.41
CA VAL A 186 -1.32 -3.74 4.23
C VAL A 186 -1.51 -2.25 3.96
N VAL A 187 -1.16 -1.81 2.75
CA VAL A 187 -1.38 -0.42 2.31
C VAL A 187 -2.41 -0.42 1.19
N LEU A 188 -3.54 0.22 1.44
CA LEU A 188 -4.61 0.39 0.45
C LEU A 188 -4.58 1.83 -0.07
N LEU A 189 -4.50 1.97 -1.39
CA LEU A 189 -4.48 3.27 -2.08
C LEU A 189 -5.73 3.36 -2.96
N SER A 190 -6.79 4.01 -2.48
CA SER A 190 -8.08 4.10 -3.16
C SER A 190 -8.74 5.45 -2.89
N ASP A 191 -9.77 5.80 -3.61
CA ASP A 191 -10.65 6.90 -3.25
C ASP A 191 -11.71 6.50 -2.20
N PHE A 192 -11.91 5.18 -2.01
CA PHE A 192 -12.88 4.60 -1.07
C PHE A 192 -14.32 5.11 -1.24
N TRP A 193 -14.74 5.44 -2.47
CA TRP A 193 -16.12 5.86 -2.74
C TRP A 193 -17.13 4.71 -2.88
N SER A 194 -16.70 3.46 -2.73
CA SER A 194 -17.58 2.30 -2.61
C SER A 194 -18.51 2.43 -1.40
N ASP A 195 -19.58 1.62 -1.37
CA ASP A 195 -20.46 1.57 -0.20
C ASP A 195 -19.66 1.28 1.08
N PHE A 196 -19.97 2.04 2.14
CA PHE A 196 -19.24 1.90 3.41
C PHE A 196 -19.33 0.50 4.00
N SER A 197 -20.42 -0.24 3.78
CA SER A 197 -20.55 -1.61 4.27
C SER A 197 -19.54 -2.55 3.63
N GLU A 198 -19.24 -2.37 2.35
CA GLU A 198 -18.25 -3.16 1.61
C GLU A 198 -16.83 -2.79 2.03
N VAL A 199 -16.53 -1.49 2.16
CA VAL A 199 -15.26 -1.00 2.69
C VAL A 199 -14.99 -1.58 4.08
N ARG A 200 -15.98 -1.50 4.99
CA ARG A 200 -15.88 -2.03 6.34
C ARG A 200 -15.64 -3.53 6.35
N GLN A 201 -16.37 -4.28 5.53
CA GLN A 201 -16.18 -5.73 5.42
C GLN A 201 -14.77 -6.08 4.97
N THR A 202 -14.26 -5.40 3.96
CA THR A 202 -12.90 -5.58 3.44
C THR A 202 -11.84 -5.27 4.50
N LEU A 203 -11.93 -4.12 5.17
CA LEU A 203 -10.98 -3.75 6.23
C LEU A 203 -11.00 -4.76 7.39
N THR A 204 -12.19 -5.17 7.83
CA THR A 204 -12.35 -6.17 8.90
C THR A 204 -11.74 -7.51 8.51
N GLN A 205 -11.95 -7.97 7.28
CA GLN A 205 -11.40 -9.22 6.78
C GLN A 205 -9.88 -9.19 6.71
N LEU A 206 -9.30 -8.11 6.18
CA LEU A 206 -7.84 -7.95 6.08
C LEU A 206 -7.17 -7.88 7.44
N SER A 207 -7.84 -7.33 8.45
CA SER A 207 -7.33 -7.25 9.82
C SER A 207 -7.47 -8.55 10.62
N GLY A 208 -8.26 -9.52 10.12
CA GLY A 208 -8.70 -10.70 10.87
C GLY A 208 -7.58 -11.60 11.39
N ASN A 209 -6.40 -11.59 10.75
CA ASN A 209 -5.22 -12.35 11.17
C ASN A 209 -4.18 -11.51 11.93
N GLY A 210 -4.55 -10.32 12.41
CA GLY A 210 -3.62 -9.42 13.10
C GLY A 210 -2.71 -8.64 12.15
N ALA A 211 -3.06 -8.55 10.86
CA ALA A 211 -2.38 -7.66 9.94
C ALA A 211 -2.63 -6.19 10.32
N ARG A 212 -1.61 -5.35 10.18
CA ARG A 212 -1.72 -3.91 10.32
C ARG A 212 -2.04 -3.27 9.00
N GLY A 213 -2.69 -2.12 9.02
CA GLY A 213 -3.07 -1.49 7.77
C GLY A 213 -2.99 0.02 7.75
N HIS A 214 -2.86 0.49 6.53
CA HIS A 214 -2.79 1.90 6.18
C HIS A 214 -3.75 2.15 5.02
N ALA A 215 -4.88 2.78 5.30
CA ALA A 215 -5.81 3.23 4.28
C ALA A 215 -5.43 4.65 3.84
N VAL A 216 -5.07 4.81 2.58
CA VAL A 216 -4.75 6.10 1.98
C VAL A 216 -5.83 6.47 1.00
N GLN A 217 -6.63 7.47 1.34
CA GLN A 217 -7.63 8.01 0.44
C GLN A 217 -6.96 8.98 -0.53
N VAL A 218 -6.95 8.63 -1.82
CA VAL A 218 -6.43 9.48 -2.91
C VAL A 218 -7.59 10.26 -3.51
N VAL A 219 -7.53 11.59 -3.44
CA VAL A 219 -8.63 12.47 -3.84
C VAL A 219 -8.17 13.56 -4.79
N ASP A 220 -9.03 13.93 -5.72
CA ASP A 220 -8.86 15.12 -6.54
C ASP A 220 -9.37 16.36 -5.77
N PRO A 221 -8.71 17.53 -5.88
CA PRO A 221 -9.16 18.75 -5.21
C PRO A 221 -10.61 19.14 -5.51
N ALA A 222 -11.12 18.82 -6.70
CA ALA A 222 -12.52 19.11 -7.05
C ALA A 222 -13.52 18.24 -6.29
N GLU A 223 -13.12 17.03 -5.89
CA GLU A 223 -13.95 16.15 -5.04
C GLU A 223 -14.09 16.69 -3.62
N GLU A 224 -13.17 17.53 -3.16
CA GLU A 224 -13.28 18.19 -1.85
C GLU A 224 -13.99 19.52 -1.90
N THR A 225 -13.64 20.35 -2.87
CA THR A 225 -14.11 21.73 -2.95
C THR A 225 -15.45 21.87 -3.66
N PHE A 226 -15.82 20.89 -4.50
CA PHE A 226 -17.00 20.92 -5.37
C PHE A 226 -17.11 22.24 -6.13
N PRO A 227 -16.18 22.56 -7.05
CA PRO A 227 -16.11 23.88 -7.70
C PRO A 227 -17.10 24.06 -8.86
N PHE A 228 -18.12 23.21 -8.93
CA PHE A 228 -19.03 23.16 -10.06
C PHE A 228 -20.14 24.24 -9.98
N TRP A 229 -20.42 24.86 -11.13
CA TRP A 229 -21.41 25.94 -11.27
C TRP A 229 -22.30 25.71 -12.48
N GLY A 230 -23.56 26.14 -12.38
CA GLY A 230 -24.49 26.06 -13.49
C GLY A 230 -25.00 24.65 -13.76
N ARG A 231 -25.34 24.41 -15.02
CA ARG A 231 -25.83 23.11 -15.46
C ARG A 231 -24.64 22.14 -15.71
N ILE A 232 -24.56 21.10 -14.91
CA ILE A 232 -23.51 20.08 -14.99
C ILE A 232 -24.15 18.70 -15.06
N GLU A 233 -23.67 17.86 -15.95
CA GLU A 233 -23.97 16.43 -15.96
C GLU A 233 -22.84 15.67 -15.25
N PHE A 234 -23.19 14.94 -14.20
CA PHE A 234 -22.29 14.03 -13.50
C PHE A 234 -22.53 12.61 -14.04
N VAL A 235 -21.46 11.93 -14.39
CA VAL A 235 -21.49 10.56 -14.91
C VAL A 235 -20.80 9.64 -13.92
N GLU A 236 -21.47 8.55 -13.56
CA GLU A 236 -20.88 7.52 -12.72
C GLU A 236 -19.90 6.69 -13.56
N PRO A 237 -18.62 6.60 -13.16
CA PRO A 237 -17.62 5.90 -13.97
C PRO A 237 -17.82 4.37 -14.03
N GLU A 238 -18.42 3.79 -13.00
CA GLU A 238 -18.50 2.34 -12.80
C GLU A 238 -19.83 1.73 -13.29
N GLY A 239 -20.91 2.46 -13.28
CA GLY A 239 -22.24 1.92 -13.61
C GLY A 239 -23.00 2.65 -14.72
N GLY A 240 -22.46 3.74 -15.25
CA GLY A 240 -23.09 4.51 -16.32
C GLY A 240 -24.31 5.32 -15.91
N GLY A 241 -24.57 5.47 -14.60
CA GLY A 241 -25.56 6.40 -14.05
C GLY A 241 -25.22 7.85 -14.44
N ARG A 242 -26.24 8.64 -14.78
CA ARG A 242 -26.08 10.07 -15.13
C ARG A 242 -27.05 10.90 -14.31
N VAL A 243 -26.55 11.98 -13.72
CA VAL A 243 -27.35 12.92 -12.97
C VAL A 243 -27.05 14.33 -13.44
N THR A 244 -28.07 15.06 -13.89
CA THR A 244 -27.93 16.43 -14.32
C THR A 244 -28.34 17.38 -13.21
N ALA A 245 -27.42 18.19 -12.73
CA ALA A 245 -27.72 19.32 -11.85
C ALA A 245 -28.04 20.56 -12.70
N GLY A 246 -29.19 21.15 -12.53
CA GLY A 246 -29.52 22.44 -13.17
C GLY A 246 -28.71 23.61 -12.58
N ARG A 247 -28.38 23.53 -11.30
CA ARG A 247 -27.54 24.47 -10.55
C ARG A 247 -26.66 23.67 -9.60
N ALA A 248 -25.51 23.24 -10.09
CA ALA A 248 -24.60 22.37 -9.32
C ALA A 248 -24.16 22.99 -7.98
N GLN A 249 -23.97 24.31 -7.92
CA GLN A 249 -23.57 25.02 -6.71
C GLN A 249 -24.53 24.84 -5.52
N VAL A 250 -25.81 24.54 -5.76
CA VAL A 250 -26.79 24.28 -4.70
C VAL A 250 -26.50 23.00 -3.96
N TRP A 251 -25.90 22.02 -4.64
CA TRP A 251 -25.57 20.71 -4.06
C TRP A 251 -24.28 20.72 -3.23
N ARG A 252 -23.48 21.80 -3.29
CA ARG A 252 -22.16 21.87 -2.66
C ARG A 252 -22.18 21.53 -1.17
N ALA A 253 -23.08 22.15 -0.41
CA ALA A 253 -23.14 21.92 1.04
C ALA A 253 -23.50 20.48 1.40
N ASP A 254 -24.52 19.93 0.74
CA ASP A 254 -24.97 18.55 0.94
C ASP A 254 -23.92 17.54 0.52
N TYR A 255 -23.24 17.80 -0.61
CA TYR A 255 -22.14 16.98 -1.08
C TYR A 255 -20.99 16.96 -0.07
N GLN A 256 -20.52 18.13 0.36
CA GLN A 256 -19.43 18.22 1.33
C GLN A 256 -19.79 17.57 2.66
N GLU A 257 -21.06 17.65 3.10
CA GLU A 257 -21.52 16.95 4.30
C GLU A 257 -21.47 15.43 4.12
N ARG A 258 -21.88 14.90 2.95
CA ARG A 258 -21.78 13.46 2.64
C ARG A 258 -20.33 13.00 2.64
N VAL A 259 -19.43 13.76 2.02
CA VAL A 259 -17.99 13.48 2.02
C VAL A 259 -17.43 13.41 3.45
N ARG A 260 -17.74 14.41 4.28
CA ARG A 260 -17.30 14.45 5.68
C ARG A 260 -17.81 13.24 6.47
N ARG A 261 -19.08 12.90 6.31
CA ARG A 261 -19.72 11.76 6.99
C ARG A 261 -19.09 10.44 6.56
N HIS A 262 -18.90 10.23 5.27
CA HIS A 262 -18.27 9.03 4.74
C HIS A 262 -16.83 8.87 5.24
N ARG A 263 -16.03 9.93 5.22
CA ARG A 263 -14.67 9.94 5.78
C ARG A 263 -14.65 9.67 7.28
N ALA A 264 -15.61 10.22 8.03
CA ALA A 264 -15.72 9.97 9.46
C ALA A 264 -16.03 8.49 9.75
N GLN A 265 -16.86 7.83 8.93
CA GLN A 265 -17.14 6.40 9.03
C GLN A 265 -15.89 5.56 8.75
N ILE A 266 -15.14 5.85 7.68
CA ILE A 266 -13.89 5.15 7.37
C ILE A 266 -12.87 5.35 8.50
N ARG A 267 -12.70 6.57 9.00
CA ARG A 267 -11.79 6.87 10.10
C ARG A 267 -12.14 6.09 11.36
N ALA A 268 -13.41 6.11 11.75
CA ALA A 268 -13.87 5.36 12.94
C ALA A 268 -13.60 3.86 12.80
N GLU A 269 -13.77 3.30 11.60
CA GLU A 269 -13.51 1.89 11.35
C GLU A 269 -12.00 1.58 11.35
N THR A 270 -11.16 2.40 10.72
CA THR A 270 -9.71 2.24 10.77
C THR A 270 -9.16 2.39 12.18
N ASP A 271 -9.66 3.36 12.95
CA ASP A 271 -9.27 3.54 14.36
C ASP A 271 -9.64 2.31 15.21
N ARG A 272 -10.84 1.72 15.01
CA ARG A 272 -11.29 0.51 15.66
C ARG A 272 -10.37 -0.69 15.40
N LEU A 273 -9.80 -0.75 14.19
CA LEU A 273 -8.89 -1.82 13.75
C LEU A 273 -7.42 -1.51 14.09
N ALA A 274 -7.12 -0.39 14.74
CA ALA A 274 -5.77 0.14 14.93
C ALA A 274 -5.00 0.35 13.60
N TRP A 275 -5.74 0.64 12.53
CA TRP A 275 -5.20 1.01 11.23
C TRP A 275 -5.05 2.53 11.13
N SER A 276 -4.18 3.00 10.25
CA SER A 276 -4.10 4.44 9.95
C SER A 276 -4.97 4.83 8.76
N PHE A 277 -5.58 6.01 8.83
CA PHE A 277 -6.28 6.63 7.72
C PHE A 277 -5.63 7.96 7.36
N ILE A 278 -5.19 8.09 6.11
CA ILE A 278 -4.50 9.28 5.59
C ILE A 278 -5.23 9.73 4.32
N ILE A 279 -5.44 11.03 4.19
CA ILE A 279 -6.01 11.63 2.98
C ILE A 279 -4.85 12.27 2.20
N HIS A 280 -4.73 11.93 0.92
CA HIS A 280 -3.74 12.48 0.01
C HIS A 280 -4.43 13.13 -1.19
N ARG A 281 -4.20 14.42 -1.38
CA ARG A 281 -4.70 15.16 -2.54
C ARG A 281 -3.73 15.07 -3.71
N THR A 282 -4.27 14.95 -4.93
CA THR A 282 -3.45 14.81 -6.15
C THR A 282 -2.61 16.04 -6.49
N ASP A 283 -2.94 17.22 -5.95
CA ASP A 283 -2.15 18.46 -6.09
C ASP A 283 -1.00 18.58 -5.06
N HIS A 284 -0.96 17.73 -4.03
CA HIS A 284 0.08 17.74 -3.01
C HIS A 284 1.29 16.87 -3.38
N PRO A 285 2.48 17.17 -2.85
CA PRO A 285 3.66 16.34 -3.02
C PRO A 285 3.48 14.95 -2.39
N VAL A 286 3.89 13.89 -3.10
CA VAL A 286 3.84 12.50 -2.60
C VAL A 286 4.86 12.26 -1.48
N THR A 287 5.94 13.04 -1.43
CA THR A 287 7.05 12.86 -0.49
C THR A 287 6.60 12.88 0.97
N GLU A 288 5.70 13.80 1.35
CA GLU A 288 5.19 13.91 2.72
C GLU A 288 4.40 12.66 3.13
N LEU A 289 3.56 12.15 2.24
CA LEU A 289 2.81 10.93 2.46
C LEU A 289 3.75 9.73 2.64
N LEU A 290 4.75 9.59 1.77
CA LEU A 290 5.70 8.47 1.84
C LEU A 290 6.52 8.49 3.13
N LEU A 291 6.96 9.66 3.58
CA LEU A 291 7.63 9.82 4.88
C LEU A 291 6.73 9.38 6.04
N ALA A 292 5.45 9.80 6.01
CA ALA A 292 4.48 9.41 7.03
C ALA A 292 4.21 7.90 7.03
N LEU A 293 4.02 7.29 5.85
CA LEU A 293 3.81 5.84 5.71
C LEU A 293 5.04 5.06 6.16
N HIS A 294 6.22 5.41 5.66
CA HIS A 294 7.47 4.75 6.03
C HIS A 294 7.73 4.80 7.55
N ALA A 295 7.47 5.95 8.18
CA ALA A 295 7.62 6.08 9.63
C ALA A 295 6.63 5.20 10.41
N ARG A 296 5.37 5.08 9.95
CA ARG A 296 4.32 4.26 10.58
C ARG A 296 4.60 2.77 10.43
N ILE A 297 4.92 2.32 9.23
CA ILE A 297 5.31 0.94 8.93
C ILE A 297 6.54 0.56 9.77
N GLY A 298 7.60 1.37 9.77
CA GLY A 298 8.78 1.10 10.59
C GLY A 298 8.56 1.18 12.11
N ALA A 299 7.55 1.91 12.60
CA ALA A 299 7.15 1.87 14.02
C ALA A 299 6.41 0.58 14.35
N GLY A 300 5.62 0.06 13.41
CA GLY A 300 4.95 -1.22 13.50
C GLY A 300 5.94 -2.36 13.74
N PHE A 301 6.96 -2.44 12.94
CA PHE A 301 8.00 -3.49 13.02
C PHE A 301 8.73 -3.47 14.38
N ARG A 302 9.13 -2.31 14.87
CA ARG A 302 9.80 -2.19 16.19
C ARG A 302 8.95 -2.65 17.37
N ASN A 303 7.64 -2.46 17.30
CA ASN A 303 6.73 -2.92 18.34
C ASN A 303 6.56 -4.44 18.37
N ASP A 304 6.74 -5.11 17.23
CA ASP A 304 6.65 -6.57 17.13
C ASP A 304 7.91 -7.25 17.65
N GLU A 305 9.09 -6.72 17.36
CA GLU A 305 10.36 -7.21 17.90
C GLU A 305 10.36 -7.22 19.45
N SER A 306 9.72 -6.21 20.07
CA SER A 306 9.59 -6.14 21.52
C SER A 306 8.59 -7.14 22.13
N ARG A 307 7.74 -7.78 21.29
CA ARG A 307 6.71 -8.73 21.73
C ARG A 307 7.08 -10.20 21.57
N VAL A 308 8.19 -10.52 20.91
CA VAL A 308 8.68 -11.90 20.85
C VAL A 308 9.10 -12.29 22.27
N PRO A 309 8.44 -13.27 22.94
CA PRO A 309 8.83 -13.70 24.26
C PRO A 309 10.24 -14.29 24.17
N ALA A 310 11.15 -13.87 25.03
CA ALA A 310 12.37 -14.60 25.25
C ALA A 310 11.99 -16.07 25.53
N GLU A 311 12.39 -16.99 24.66
CA GLU A 311 12.11 -18.42 24.85
C GLU A 311 12.50 -18.80 26.28
N THR A 312 11.49 -19.20 27.03
CA THR A 312 11.61 -19.66 28.40
C THR A 312 12.58 -20.82 28.42
N GLY A 313 13.78 -20.57 28.92
CA GLY A 313 14.78 -21.61 29.08
C GLY A 313 14.15 -22.81 29.81
N ALA A 314 14.05 -23.92 29.12
CA ALA A 314 13.62 -25.18 29.69
C ALA A 314 14.49 -25.47 30.93
N ARG A 315 13.89 -25.37 32.11
CA ARG A 315 14.47 -25.93 33.34
C ARG A 315 14.57 -27.45 33.13
N VAL A 316 15.75 -27.93 32.96
CA VAL A 316 16.05 -29.35 33.13
C VAL A 316 15.91 -29.66 34.64
N PRO A 317 15.06 -30.61 35.05
CA PRO A 317 15.04 -31.07 36.45
C PRO A 317 16.33 -31.87 36.75
N ALA A 318 16.78 -31.72 37.96
CA ALA A 318 17.96 -32.35 38.51
C ALA A 318 17.85 -33.88 38.59
#